data_3e554034d35dcaaf0096e9a0fd06ddfd
#
_entry.id   3e554034d35dcaaf0096e9a0fd06ddfd
#
_cell.length_a   1.000
_cell.length_b   1.000
_cell.length_c   1.000
_cell.angle_alpha   90.00
_cell.angle_beta   90.00
_cell.angle_gamma   90.00
#
_symmetry.space_group_name_H-M   'P 1'
#
loop_
_entity.id
_entity.type
_entity.pdbx_description
1 polymer ?
#
loop_
_entity_poly.entity_id
_entity_poly.type
_entity_poly.pdbx_seq_one_letter_code
_entity_poly.pdbx_strand_id
1 'polypeptide(L)'
;MLAAPPLARACDMEAINAEMTTICLGALNPTRAAAEAIMAQLPPAEKTALAAALARAGDACETGDPAQGTREAAGIMRLVGHLEARLGLAPPPLTLQRLGGIAPAPRG
;
A
#
# COMPACT_ATOMS: atom_id res chain seq x y z
N MET A 1 36.22 -11.47 21.94
CA MET A 1 35.86 -10.85 20.71
C MET A 1 34.56 -10.06 20.83
N LEU A 2 34.57 -8.86 20.39
CA LEU A 2 33.43 -7.99 20.54
C LEU A 2 32.50 -8.13 19.33
N ALA A 3 31.22 -8.22 19.60
CA ALA A 3 30.24 -8.18 18.54
C ALA A 3 30.25 -6.81 17.88
N ALA A 4 29.86 -6.75 16.62
CA ALA A 4 29.72 -5.48 15.94
C ALA A 4 28.74 -4.59 16.71
N PRO A 5 29.05 -3.29 16.86
CA PRO A 5 28.13 -2.40 17.53
C PRO A 5 26.78 -2.35 16.81
N PRO A 6 25.65 -2.20 17.53
CA PRO A 6 24.36 -2.06 16.88
C PRO A 6 24.31 -0.93 15.88
N LEU A 7 25.08 0.13 16.12
CA LEU A 7 25.15 1.26 15.21
C LEU A 7 25.70 0.87 13.84
N ALA A 8 26.71 -0.01 13.79
CA ALA A 8 27.27 -0.48 12.54
C ALA A 8 26.22 -1.29 11.74
N ARG A 9 25.39 -2.06 12.42
CA ARG A 9 24.32 -2.79 11.79
C ARG A 9 23.23 -1.87 11.24
N ALA A 10 22.94 -0.80 11.96
CA ALA A 10 21.94 0.17 11.52
C ALA A 10 22.36 0.87 10.23
N CYS A 11 23.67 0.89 9.92
CA CYS A 11 24.19 1.48 8.70
C CYS A 11 24.37 0.47 7.57
N ASP A 12 23.98 -0.79 7.79
CA ASP A 12 24.07 -1.82 6.77
C ASP A 12 23.01 -1.58 5.69
N MET A 13 23.43 -1.21 4.51
CA MET A 13 22.53 -0.89 3.41
C MET A 13 21.71 -2.09 2.98
N GLU A 14 22.25 -3.28 3.03
CA GLU A 14 21.50 -4.49 2.70
C GLU A 14 20.35 -4.72 3.66
N ALA A 15 20.61 -4.56 4.95
CA ALA A 15 19.56 -4.72 5.95
C ALA A 15 18.49 -3.65 5.83
N ILE A 16 18.90 -2.41 5.56
CA ILE A 16 17.98 -1.30 5.36
C ILE A 16 17.11 -1.53 4.13
N ASN A 17 17.72 -1.97 3.03
CA ASN A 17 16.99 -2.25 1.81
C ASN A 17 15.99 -3.39 1.98
N ALA A 18 16.38 -4.44 2.70
CA ALA A 18 15.47 -5.56 2.98
C ALA A 18 14.28 -5.10 3.80
N GLU A 19 14.51 -4.26 4.79
CA GLU A 19 13.46 -3.69 5.61
C GLU A 19 12.51 -2.81 4.79
N MET A 20 13.07 -1.95 3.95
CA MET A 20 12.28 -1.07 3.09
C MET A 20 11.46 -1.86 2.08
N THR A 21 12.02 -2.95 1.55
CA THR A 21 11.28 -3.84 0.67
C THR A 21 10.09 -4.46 1.40
N THR A 22 10.30 -4.91 2.63
CA THR A 22 9.23 -5.48 3.45
C THR A 22 8.12 -4.47 3.70
N ILE A 23 8.48 -3.23 4.02
CA ILE A 23 7.51 -2.15 4.23
C ILE A 23 6.74 -1.86 2.95
N CYS A 24 7.45 -1.80 1.83
CA CYS A 24 6.86 -1.53 0.53
C CYS A 24 5.84 -2.61 0.13
N LEU A 25 6.21 -3.87 0.28
CA LEU A 25 5.31 -4.98 -0.01
C LEU A 25 4.13 -5.02 0.96
N GLY A 26 4.36 -4.63 2.21
CA GLY A 26 3.29 -4.50 3.20
C GLY A 26 2.25 -3.46 2.83
N ALA A 27 2.67 -2.41 2.13
CA ALA A 27 1.74 -1.41 1.60
C ALA A 27 1.09 -1.88 0.29
N LEU A 28 1.86 -2.57 -0.55
CA LEU A 28 1.39 -2.99 -1.87
C LEU A 28 0.42 -4.16 -1.82
N ASN A 29 0.64 -5.12 -0.94
CA ASN A 29 -0.18 -6.33 -0.91
C ASN A 29 -1.66 -6.05 -0.64
N PRO A 30 -2.06 -5.24 0.36
CA PRO A 30 -3.47 -4.90 0.53
C PRO A 30 -4.02 -4.07 -0.63
N THR A 31 -3.19 -3.23 -1.24
CA THR A 31 -3.58 -2.46 -2.42
C THR A 31 -3.87 -3.39 -3.59
N ARG A 32 -3.02 -4.38 -3.80
CA ARG A 32 -3.21 -5.40 -4.83
C ARG A 32 -4.51 -6.16 -4.61
N ALA A 33 -4.76 -6.58 -3.38
CA ALA A 33 -5.99 -7.30 -3.05
C ALA A 33 -7.23 -6.46 -3.34
N ALA A 34 -7.22 -5.18 -2.97
CA ALA A 34 -8.31 -4.27 -3.23
C ALA A 34 -8.53 -4.07 -4.74
N ALA A 35 -7.45 -3.94 -5.50
CA ALA A 35 -7.52 -3.79 -6.95
C ALA A 35 -8.09 -5.05 -7.60
N GLU A 36 -7.62 -6.21 -7.19
CA GLU A 36 -8.09 -7.48 -7.75
C GLU A 36 -9.57 -7.70 -7.49
N ALA A 37 -10.06 -7.23 -6.35
CA ALA A 37 -11.47 -7.39 -6.00
C ALA A 37 -12.42 -6.66 -6.97
N ILE A 38 -11.95 -5.58 -7.61
CA ILE A 38 -12.78 -4.83 -8.55
C ILE A 38 -12.39 -5.05 -10.02
N MET A 39 -11.31 -5.77 -10.26
CA MET A 39 -10.70 -5.89 -11.58
C MET A 39 -11.70 -6.42 -12.63
N ALA A 40 -12.50 -7.42 -12.24
CA ALA A 40 -13.45 -8.04 -13.17
C ALA A 40 -14.55 -7.07 -13.64
N GLN A 41 -14.76 -5.99 -12.91
CA GLN A 41 -15.83 -5.04 -13.22
C GLN A 41 -15.33 -3.83 -14.03
N LEU A 42 -14.03 -3.80 -14.32
CA LEU A 42 -13.45 -2.68 -15.07
C LEU A 42 -13.48 -2.93 -16.58
N PRO A 43 -13.60 -1.88 -17.37
CA PRO A 43 -13.37 -1.98 -18.82
C PRO A 43 -11.97 -2.52 -19.11
N PRO A 44 -11.77 -3.21 -20.25
CA PRO A 44 -10.46 -3.83 -20.54
C PRO A 44 -9.28 -2.86 -20.48
N ALA A 45 -9.44 -1.64 -20.97
CA ALA A 45 -8.34 -0.67 -20.94
C ALA A 45 -7.95 -0.28 -19.52
N GLU A 46 -8.93 -0.07 -18.64
CA GLU A 46 -8.67 0.26 -17.26
C GLU A 46 -8.08 -0.93 -16.50
N LYS A 47 -8.56 -2.12 -16.80
CA LYS A 47 -8.02 -3.35 -16.22
C LYS A 47 -6.54 -3.49 -16.56
N THR A 48 -6.18 -3.30 -17.81
CA THR A 48 -4.78 -3.36 -18.27
C THR A 48 -3.92 -2.29 -17.60
N ALA A 49 -4.44 -1.08 -17.51
CA ALA A 49 -3.70 0.02 -16.89
C ALA A 49 -3.47 -0.23 -15.40
N LEU A 50 -4.48 -0.75 -14.70
CA LEU A 50 -4.37 -1.04 -13.29
C LEU A 50 -3.37 -2.19 -13.03
N ALA A 51 -3.44 -3.24 -13.85
CA ALA A 51 -2.49 -4.34 -13.76
C ALA A 51 -1.05 -3.87 -13.99
N ALA A 52 -0.85 -3.00 -14.98
CA ALA A 52 0.47 -2.43 -15.26
C ALA A 52 0.98 -1.57 -14.10
N ALA A 53 0.11 -0.79 -13.48
CA ALA A 53 0.48 0.03 -12.33
C ALA A 53 0.90 -0.84 -11.15
N LEU A 54 0.18 -1.92 -10.88
CA LEU A 54 0.54 -2.86 -9.82
C LEU A 54 1.88 -3.54 -10.10
N ALA A 55 2.14 -3.91 -11.35
CA ALA A 55 3.40 -4.52 -11.73
C ALA A 55 4.56 -3.56 -11.52
N ARG A 56 4.40 -2.29 -11.92
CA ARG A 56 5.45 -1.27 -11.70
C ARG A 56 5.73 -1.05 -10.23
N ALA A 57 4.68 -0.98 -9.42
CA ALA A 57 4.85 -0.81 -7.97
C ALA A 57 5.58 -2.01 -7.36
N GLY A 58 5.25 -3.23 -7.80
CA GLY A 58 5.93 -4.44 -7.36
C GLY A 58 7.40 -4.43 -7.72
N ASP A 59 7.72 -4.04 -8.95
CA ASP A 59 9.12 -3.94 -9.40
C ASP A 59 9.88 -2.90 -8.59
N ALA A 60 9.26 -1.76 -8.31
CA ALA A 60 9.87 -0.71 -7.50
C ALA A 60 10.16 -1.22 -6.08
N CYS A 61 9.24 -1.99 -5.50
CA CYS A 61 9.46 -2.57 -4.16
C CYS A 61 10.62 -3.55 -4.13
N GLU A 62 10.71 -4.41 -5.12
CA GLU A 62 11.62 -5.56 -5.08
C GLU A 62 12.99 -5.29 -5.71
N THR A 63 13.03 -4.57 -6.80
CA THR A 63 14.25 -4.41 -7.58
C THR A 63 14.62 -2.97 -7.86
N GLY A 64 13.76 -2.02 -7.52
CA GLY A 64 13.98 -0.62 -7.80
C GLY A 64 14.14 0.21 -6.53
N ASP A 65 13.30 1.21 -6.39
CA ASP A 65 13.30 2.11 -5.26
C ASP A 65 12.07 1.83 -4.37
N PRO A 66 12.25 1.15 -3.22
CA PRO A 66 11.11 0.83 -2.36
C PRO A 66 10.32 2.05 -1.87
N ALA A 67 10.98 3.19 -1.67
CA ALA A 67 10.27 4.41 -1.30
C ALA A 67 9.33 4.85 -2.41
N GLN A 68 9.77 4.76 -3.65
CA GLN A 68 8.94 5.06 -4.81
C GLN A 68 7.79 4.05 -4.92
N GLY A 69 8.09 2.77 -4.72
CA GLY A 69 7.07 1.71 -4.74
C GLY A 69 5.98 1.95 -3.71
N THR A 70 6.35 2.40 -2.52
CA THR A 70 5.40 2.72 -1.46
C THR A 70 4.51 3.89 -1.87
N ARG A 71 5.08 4.92 -2.47
CA ARG A 71 4.30 6.07 -2.96
C ARG A 71 3.34 5.64 -4.08
N GLU A 72 3.80 4.77 -4.97
CA GLU A 72 2.96 4.26 -6.06
C GLU A 72 1.82 3.40 -5.51
N ALA A 73 2.08 2.57 -4.52
CA ALA A 73 1.04 1.78 -3.87
C ALA A 73 -0.04 2.68 -3.26
N ALA A 74 0.37 3.75 -2.60
CA ALA A 74 -0.58 4.72 -2.04
C ALA A 74 -1.43 5.38 -3.13
N GLY A 75 -0.80 5.74 -4.24
CA GLY A 75 -1.50 6.32 -5.39
C GLY A 75 -2.51 5.36 -5.99
N ILE A 76 -2.11 4.09 -6.12
CA ILE A 76 -3.01 3.05 -6.64
C ILE A 76 -4.19 2.83 -5.70
N MET A 77 -3.95 2.84 -4.39
CA MET A 77 -5.04 2.68 -3.42
C MET A 77 -6.06 3.81 -3.52
N ARG A 78 -5.59 5.05 -3.72
CA ARG A 78 -6.51 6.17 -3.94
C ARG A 78 -7.30 5.99 -5.23
N LEU A 79 -6.64 5.51 -6.28
CA LEU A 79 -7.32 5.22 -7.55
C LEU A 79 -8.36 4.13 -7.36
N VAL A 80 -8.02 3.06 -6.66
CA VAL A 80 -8.96 1.96 -6.40
C VAL A 80 -10.18 2.48 -5.64
N GLY A 81 -9.97 3.33 -4.63
CA GLY A 81 -11.09 3.94 -3.90
C GLY A 81 -11.99 4.75 -4.83
N HIS A 82 -11.40 5.50 -5.75
CA HIS A 82 -12.14 6.27 -6.73
C HIS A 82 -12.94 5.36 -7.67
N LEU A 83 -12.33 4.28 -8.13
CA LEU A 83 -13.00 3.30 -8.98
C LEU A 83 -14.14 2.58 -8.25
N GLU A 84 -13.91 2.23 -7.00
CA GLU A 84 -14.96 1.65 -6.16
C GLU A 84 -16.18 2.56 -6.06
N ALA A 85 -15.94 3.85 -5.83
CA ALA A 85 -17.03 4.82 -5.77
C ALA A 85 -17.77 4.90 -7.10
N ARG A 86 -17.05 4.92 -8.20
CA ARG A 86 -17.65 4.97 -9.54
C ARG A 86 -18.50 3.72 -9.84
N LEU A 87 -18.04 2.57 -9.34
CA LEU A 87 -18.77 1.30 -9.52
C LEU A 87 -19.88 1.10 -8.51
N GLY A 88 -20.06 2.01 -7.57
CA GLY A 88 -21.05 1.86 -6.52
C GLY A 88 -20.67 0.85 -5.46
N LEU A 89 -19.38 0.57 -5.32
CA LEU A 89 -18.85 -0.41 -4.38
C LEU A 89 -18.13 0.23 -3.20
N ALA A 90 -18.13 1.55 -3.10
CA ALA A 90 -17.39 2.23 -2.06
C ALA A 90 -17.83 1.76 -0.67
N PRO A 91 -16.88 1.45 0.21
CA PRO A 91 -17.23 1.06 1.57
C PRO A 91 -17.84 2.25 2.33
N PRO A 92 -18.52 2.01 3.44
CA PRO A 92 -19.02 3.09 4.27
C PRO A 92 -17.88 4.00 4.69
N PRO A 93 -18.12 5.32 4.82
CA PRO A 93 -17.07 6.22 5.24
C PRO A 93 -16.51 5.83 6.62
N LEU A 94 -15.20 6.01 6.77
CA LEU A 94 -14.57 5.81 8.06
C LEU A 94 -14.94 6.94 8.99
N THR A 95 -15.25 6.58 10.21
CA THR A 95 -15.51 7.55 11.28
C THR A 95 -14.44 7.35 12.34
N LEU A 96 -14.30 8.32 13.24
CA LEU A 96 -13.34 8.19 14.33
C LEU A 96 -13.64 6.99 15.20
N GLN A 97 -14.90 6.60 15.32
CA GLN A 97 -15.26 5.38 16.03
C GLN A 97 -14.67 4.15 15.38
N ARG A 98 -14.71 4.09 14.05
CA ARG A 98 -14.20 2.94 13.31
C ARG A 98 -12.67 2.88 13.33
N LEU A 99 -12.03 3.97 13.62
CA LEU A 99 -10.58 3.99 13.78
C LEU A 99 -10.13 3.42 15.13
N GLY A 100 -11.05 2.81 15.83
CA GLY A 100 -10.68 1.90 16.89
C GLY A 100 -10.22 2.55 18.16
N GLY A 101 -11.09 2.94 18.95
CA GLY A 101 -10.75 3.35 20.27
C GLY A 101 -11.03 4.80 20.59
N ILE A 102 -11.43 5.58 19.61
CA ILE A 102 -11.86 6.94 19.90
C ILE A 102 -13.37 6.93 20.02
N ALA A 103 -13.83 7.03 21.25
CA ALA A 103 -15.26 7.14 21.48
C ALA A 103 -15.73 8.53 21.09
N PRO A 104 -16.91 8.64 20.46
CA PRO A 104 -17.45 9.95 20.18
C PRO A 104 -17.76 10.69 21.48
N ALA A 105 -17.67 12.01 21.42
CA ALA A 105 -18.07 12.80 22.57
C ALA A 105 -19.55 12.55 22.88
N PRO A 106 -19.91 12.44 24.18
CA PRO A 106 -21.31 12.25 24.50
C PRO A 106 -22.12 13.42 23.98
N ARG A 107 -23.25 13.11 23.43
CA ARG A 107 -24.18 14.14 22.99
C ARG A 107 -24.95 14.63 24.19
N GLY A 108 -24.73 15.85 24.48
CA GLY A 108 -25.41 16.47 25.60
C GLY A 108 -26.85 16.76 25.34
#